data_caa0ce8b19dc56e07570c0fd369220ca
#
_entry.id   caa0ce8b19dc56e07570c0fd369220ca
#
_cell.length_a   1.000
_cell.length_b   1.000
_cell.length_c   1.000
_cell.angle_alpha   90.00
_cell.angle_beta   90.00
_cell.angle_gamma   90.00
#
_symmetry.space_group_name_H-M   'P 1'
#
loop_
_entity.id
_entity.type
_entity.pdbx_description
1 polymer ?
#
loop_
_entity_poly.entity_id
_entity_poly.type
_entity_poly.pdbx_seq_one_letter_code
_entity_poly.pdbx_strand_id
1 'polypeptide(L)'
;PILGLVNYSSSPNDFSNCESREQGLQQYEMLVKEIHRVLKPGRICAVHCTDLMNADGSQYDYPAELTRIHERNGFKRMNKITVPKEPMKVRMRTMVKSLMHVMLIEDATNVFTAMPDYVLIFKKDGENEAPVTHEGGLKEYFGELPLLPFQMKGVNDDDDFVTLSRNAFSQLQKKYWNFEGDHKENKLSHMIFRRYMNSVWDDIRIDNVLPFRDGKDEDDEKHVHPLQLDVIDRLVVLYTNPGETVLTPFMGVGSEVYSPVSLGRKAIGVELKPSYFKQAIENMKLVYERFKGTKQIALFEDENWMS
;
A
#
# COMPACT_ATOMS: atom_id res chain seq x y z
N PRO A 1 -3.67 11.24 4.33
CA PRO A 1 -4.30 12.50 3.91
C PRO A 1 -3.25 13.46 3.44
N ILE A 2 -3.55 14.22 2.37
CA ILE A 2 -2.67 15.24 1.84
C ILE A 2 -3.21 16.57 2.36
N LEU A 3 -2.50 17.13 3.35
CA LEU A 3 -2.92 18.35 4.04
C LEU A 3 -2.81 19.56 3.10
N GLY A 4 -3.93 20.23 2.83
CA GLY A 4 -3.97 21.52 2.12
C GLY A 4 -3.60 21.50 0.63
N LEU A 5 -3.46 20.33 0.00
CA LEU A 5 -3.12 20.21 -1.42
C LEU A 5 -4.31 19.82 -2.30
N VAL A 6 -5.28 19.11 -1.73
CA VAL A 6 -6.44 18.59 -2.47
C VAL A 6 -7.67 18.74 -1.61
N ASN A 7 -8.70 19.35 -2.15
CA ASN A 7 -9.99 19.41 -1.50
C ASN A 7 -10.78 18.13 -1.84
N TYR A 8 -10.86 17.19 -0.90
CA TYR A 8 -11.57 15.92 -1.09
C TYR A 8 -13.06 16.02 -0.81
N SER A 9 -13.46 16.91 0.08
CA SER A 9 -14.86 17.12 0.43
C SER A 9 -15.08 18.49 1.04
N SER A 10 -16.35 18.92 1.14
CA SER A 10 -16.77 20.13 1.87
C SER A 10 -16.93 19.90 3.37
N SER A 11 -16.63 18.71 3.88
CA SER A 11 -16.79 18.38 5.30
C SER A 11 -15.79 19.13 6.18
N PRO A 12 -16.21 19.74 7.30
CA PRO A 12 -15.29 20.36 8.25
C PRO A 12 -14.38 19.33 8.96
N ASN A 13 -14.72 18.06 8.88
CA ASN A 13 -13.92 16.96 9.44
C ASN A 13 -12.86 16.42 8.45
N ASP A 14 -12.80 16.95 7.25
CA ASP A 14 -11.80 16.58 6.25
C ASP A 14 -10.48 17.32 6.55
N PHE A 15 -9.44 16.57 6.79
CA PHE A 15 -8.10 17.12 7.07
C PHE A 15 -7.53 17.96 5.91
N SER A 16 -8.05 17.80 4.69
CA SER A 16 -7.65 18.64 3.56
C SER A 16 -8.16 20.08 3.67
N ASN A 17 -9.19 20.33 4.49
CA ASN A 17 -9.81 21.63 4.70
C ASN A 17 -9.20 22.41 5.87
N CYS A 18 -8.01 22.04 6.34
CA CYS A 18 -7.30 22.77 7.39
C CYS A 18 -6.88 24.16 6.94
N GLU A 19 -6.92 25.12 7.85
CA GLU A 19 -6.44 26.50 7.60
C GLU A 19 -4.93 26.59 7.52
N SER A 20 -4.21 25.68 8.19
CA SER A 20 -2.76 25.59 8.17
C SER A 20 -2.26 24.14 8.20
N ARG A 21 -1.01 23.94 7.78
CA ARG A 21 -0.33 22.65 7.87
C ARG A 21 -0.24 22.15 9.32
N GLU A 22 0.04 23.06 10.25
CA GLU A 22 0.14 22.76 11.68
C GLU A 22 -1.19 22.24 12.23
N GLN A 23 -2.29 22.86 11.86
CA GLN A 23 -3.63 22.39 12.25
C GLN A 23 -3.90 20.98 11.70
N GLY A 24 -3.57 20.74 10.45
CA GLY A 24 -3.72 19.41 9.85
C GLY A 24 -2.85 18.34 10.52
N LEU A 25 -1.62 18.67 10.89
CA LEU A 25 -0.75 17.75 11.64
C LEU A 25 -1.29 17.48 13.05
N GLN A 26 -1.90 18.46 13.71
CA GLN A 26 -2.55 18.28 15.01
C GLN A 26 -3.78 17.35 14.90
N GLN A 27 -4.61 17.55 13.89
CA GLN A 27 -5.76 16.66 13.63
C GLN A 27 -5.30 15.23 13.31
N TYR A 28 -4.25 15.11 12.50
CA TYR A 28 -3.66 13.81 12.20
C TYR A 28 -3.10 13.13 13.46
N GLU A 29 -2.48 13.89 14.36
CA GLU A 29 -2.00 13.36 15.63
C GLU A 29 -3.13 12.81 16.52
N MET A 30 -4.29 13.46 16.55
CA MET A 30 -5.47 12.93 17.25
C MET A 30 -5.85 11.55 16.69
N LEU A 31 -5.86 11.42 15.37
CA LEU A 31 -6.11 10.13 14.72
C LEU A 31 -5.05 9.08 15.08
N VAL A 32 -3.77 9.45 15.10
CA VAL A 32 -2.69 8.52 15.47
C VAL A 32 -2.83 8.02 16.90
N LYS A 33 -3.30 8.86 17.84
CA LYS A 33 -3.63 8.44 19.21
C LYS A 33 -4.74 7.37 19.23
N GLU A 34 -5.79 7.56 18.43
CA GLU A 34 -6.86 6.58 18.33
C GLU A 34 -6.42 5.28 17.65
N ILE A 35 -5.62 5.37 16.59
CA ILE A 35 -5.02 4.18 15.96
C ILE A 35 -4.18 3.43 17.00
N HIS A 36 -3.34 4.13 17.76
CA HIS A 36 -2.55 3.51 18.83
C HIS A 36 -3.44 2.85 19.89
N ARG A 37 -4.54 3.50 20.28
CA ARG A 37 -5.47 2.96 21.28
C ARG A 37 -6.08 1.63 20.84
N VAL A 38 -6.55 1.54 19.59
CA VAL A 38 -7.26 0.35 19.08
C VAL A 38 -6.35 -0.74 18.53
N LEU A 39 -5.14 -0.40 18.09
CA LEU A 39 -4.19 -1.39 17.58
C LEU A 39 -3.72 -2.31 18.71
N LYS A 40 -3.69 -3.61 18.47
CA LYS A 40 -3.16 -4.58 19.43
C LYS A 40 -1.66 -4.37 19.69
N PRO A 41 -1.16 -4.65 20.91
CA PRO A 41 0.27 -4.60 21.21
C PRO A 41 1.10 -5.46 20.24
N GLY A 42 2.30 -4.99 19.89
CA GLY A 42 3.20 -5.70 18.98
C GLY A 42 2.78 -5.74 17.51
N ARG A 43 1.65 -5.11 17.12
CA ARG A 43 1.14 -5.13 15.75
C ARG A 43 1.58 -3.89 14.96
N ILE A 44 1.36 -3.95 13.65
CA ILE A 44 1.89 -3.00 12.66
C ILE A 44 0.85 -1.97 12.26
N CYS A 45 1.30 -0.72 12.17
CA CYS A 45 0.63 0.37 11.47
C CYS A 45 1.49 0.74 10.26
N ALA A 46 0.90 0.68 9.06
CA ALA A 46 1.56 1.08 7.82
C ALA A 46 0.95 2.38 7.28
N VAL A 47 1.79 3.34 6.92
CA VAL A 47 1.35 4.65 6.42
C VAL A 47 1.95 4.89 5.05
N HIS A 48 1.09 5.03 4.04
CA HIS A 48 1.50 5.43 2.70
C HIS A 48 1.47 6.96 2.60
N CYS A 49 2.56 7.56 2.15
CA CYS A 49 2.72 9.01 2.01
C CYS A 49 3.73 9.37 0.92
N THR A 50 3.84 10.66 0.63
CA THR A 50 4.85 11.24 -0.27
C THR A 50 5.31 12.57 0.31
N ASP A 51 6.42 13.10 -0.17
CA ASP A 51 6.82 14.47 0.11
C ASP A 51 5.79 15.46 -0.45
N LEU A 52 5.73 16.66 0.12
CA LEU A 52 4.85 17.72 -0.34
C LEU A 52 5.66 18.84 -0.98
N MET A 53 5.08 19.52 -1.95
CA MET A 53 5.67 20.72 -2.53
C MET A 53 5.24 21.96 -1.75
N ASN A 54 6.18 22.82 -1.44
CA ASN A 54 5.91 24.18 -0.97
C ASN A 54 5.57 25.10 -2.15
N ALA A 55 4.99 26.27 -1.85
CA ALA A 55 4.63 27.25 -2.86
C ALA A 55 5.86 27.83 -3.62
N ASP A 56 7.03 27.81 -2.99
CA ASP A 56 8.30 28.23 -3.59
C ASP A 56 9.00 27.15 -4.43
N GLY A 57 8.37 25.96 -4.56
CA GLY A 57 8.91 24.83 -5.31
C GLY A 57 9.88 23.94 -4.53
N SER A 58 10.20 24.27 -3.28
CA SER A 58 10.98 23.40 -2.40
C SER A 58 10.14 22.21 -1.91
N GLN A 59 10.81 21.15 -1.48
CA GLN A 59 10.14 19.97 -0.93
C GLN A 59 10.01 20.09 0.59
N TYR A 60 8.87 19.62 1.10
CA TYR A 60 8.62 19.46 2.51
C TYR A 60 8.64 17.96 2.84
N ASP A 61 9.52 17.58 3.76
CA ASP A 61 9.67 16.19 4.22
C ASP A 61 8.49 15.78 5.12
N TYR A 62 7.34 15.55 4.48
CA TYR A 62 6.11 15.10 5.17
C TYR A 62 6.28 13.71 5.83
N PRO A 63 6.96 12.73 5.22
CA PRO A 63 7.28 11.47 5.87
C PRO A 63 8.00 11.61 7.22
N ALA A 64 8.90 12.59 7.36
CA ALA A 64 9.58 12.84 8.63
C ALA A 64 8.61 13.37 9.69
N GLU A 65 7.69 14.26 9.34
CA GLU A 65 6.68 14.75 10.28
C GLU A 65 5.75 13.62 10.75
N LEU A 66 5.27 12.80 9.83
CA LEU A 66 4.46 11.64 10.17
C LEU A 66 5.22 10.68 11.09
N THR A 67 6.51 10.47 10.83
CA THR A 67 7.37 9.65 11.69
C THR A 67 7.43 10.20 13.11
N ARG A 68 7.71 11.51 13.27
CA ARG A 68 7.78 12.15 14.60
C ARG A 68 6.45 12.06 15.35
N ILE A 69 5.31 12.23 14.64
CA ILE A 69 3.99 12.11 15.23
C ILE A 69 3.75 10.68 15.75
N HIS A 70 4.08 9.65 14.99
CA HIS A 70 3.89 8.27 15.42
C HIS A 70 4.81 7.93 16.61
N GLU A 71 6.09 8.31 16.54
CA GLU A 71 7.07 8.00 17.58
C GLU A 71 6.69 8.63 18.94
N ARG A 72 6.27 9.92 18.96
CA ARG A 72 5.82 10.56 20.19
C ARG A 72 4.51 10.02 20.76
N ASN A 73 3.75 9.27 19.95
CA ASN A 73 2.50 8.63 20.36
C ASN A 73 2.67 7.11 20.58
N GLY A 74 3.87 6.63 20.87
CA GLY A 74 4.12 5.27 21.35
C GLY A 74 4.37 4.22 20.26
N PHE A 75 4.60 4.63 19.03
CA PHE A 75 5.03 3.75 17.97
C PHE A 75 6.56 3.74 17.80
N LYS A 76 7.10 2.61 17.36
CA LYS A 76 8.49 2.51 16.89
C LYS A 76 8.52 2.41 15.37
N ARG A 77 9.27 3.28 14.71
CA ARG A 77 9.52 3.14 13.28
C ARG A 77 10.40 1.92 13.02
N MET A 78 9.90 0.99 12.22
CA MET A 78 10.62 -0.23 11.86
C MET A 78 11.29 -0.11 10.51
N ASN A 79 10.60 0.50 9.52
CA ASN A 79 11.08 0.54 8.14
C ASN A 79 10.52 1.75 7.37
N LYS A 80 11.17 2.09 6.27
CA LYS A 80 10.69 3.01 5.23
C LYS A 80 10.95 2.35 3.89
N ILE A 81 9.91 2.08 3.14
CA ILE A 81 9.96 1.48 1.81
C ILE A 81 9.70 2.60 0.81
N THR A 82 10.51 2.66 -0.24
CA THR A 82 10.35 3.61 -1.34
C THR A 82 9.67 2.93 -2.53
N VAL A 83 8.60 3.55 -3.04
CA VAL A 83 7.92 3.15 -4.26
C VAL A 83 8.21 4.21 -5.32
N PRO A 84 9.17 3.95 -6.23
CA PRO A 84 9.58 4.93 -7.24
C PRO A 84 8.45 5.16 -8.25
N LYS A 85 8.42 6.35 -8.82
CA LYS A 85 7.49 6.73 -9.90
C LYS A 85 8.26 6.94 -11.19
N GLU A 86 7.72 6.47 -12.29
CA GLU A 86 8.29 6.68 -13.61
C GLU A 86 8.15 8.17 -13.98
N PRO A 87 9.28 8.89 -14.25
CA PRO A 87 9.29 10.35 -14.44
C PRO A 87 8.39 10.86 -15.56
N MET A 88 8.32 10.15 -16.70
CA MET A 88 7.49 10.56 -17.83
C MET A 88 5.98 10.43 -17.53
N LYS A 89 5.59 9.38 -16.79
CA LYS A 89 4.20 9.22 -16.35
C LYS A 89 3.78 10.32 -15.37
N VAL A 90 4.68 10.68 -14.45
CA VAL A 90 4.47 11.83 -13.53
C VAL A 90 4.34 13.12 -14.32
N ARG A 91 5.29 13.39 -15.25
CA ARG A 91 5.26 14.59 -16.07
C ARG A 91 3.98 14.72 -16.91
N MET A 92 3.57 13.65 -17.58
CA MET A 92 2.36 13.65 -18.41
C MET A 92 1.09 13.96 -17.60
N ARG A 93 1.09 13.57 -16.33
CA ARG A 93 -0.05 13.78 -15.44
C ARG A 93 -0.03 15.17 -14.78
N THR A 94 1.13 15.64 -14.34
CA THR A 94 1.27 16.87 -13.54
C THR A 94 1.73 18.08 -14.35
N MET A 95 2.24 17.86 -15.56
CA MET A 95 2.85 18.89 -16.44
C MET A 95 3.98 19.67 -15.76
N VAL A 96 4.61 19.09 -14.75
CA VAL A 96 5.69 19.72 -13.99
C VAL A 96 6.92 19.95 -14.88
N LYS A 97 7.45 21.19 -14.87
CA LYS A 97 8.55 21.59 -15.74
C LYS A 97 9.89 20.95 -15.37
N SER A 98 10.15 20.71 -14.10
CA SER A 98 11.41 20.10 -13.61
C SER A 98 11.71 18.71 -14.17
N LEU A 99 10.69 18.01 -14.71
CA LEU A 99 10.86 16.72 -15.38
C LEU A 99 10.92 16.84 -16.92
N MET A 100 11.03 18.06 -17.48
CA MET A 100 11.17 18.25 -18.91
C MET A 100 12.64 18.25 -19.31
N HIS A 101 13.00 17.48 -20.35
CA HIS A 101 14.38 17.42 -20.84
C HIS A 101 14.92 18.81 -21.24
N VAL A 102 14.06 19.71 -21.75
CA VAL A 102 14.47 21.08 -22.09
C VAL A 102 15.08 21.81 -20.90
N MET A 103 14.58 21.58 -19.68
CA MET A 103 15.13 22.21 -18.47
C MET A 103 16.58 21.80 -18.21
N LEU A 104 16.95 20.55 -18.56
CA LEU A 104 18.35 20.11 -18.48
C LEU A 104 19.25 20.91 -19.42
N ILE A 105 18.71 21.33 -20.58
CA ILE A 105 19.47 22.08 -21.59
C ILE A 105 19.56 23.57 -21.24
N GLU A 106 18.48 24.13 -20.70
CA GLU A 106 18.39 25.55 -20.37
C GLU A 106 19.05 25.88 -19.02
N ASP A 107 18.67 25.15 -17.97
CA ASP A 107 19.23 25.32 -16.62
C ASP A 107 18.98 24.06 -15.77
N ALA A 108 19.99 23.21 -15.66
CA ALA A 108 19.92 21.95 -14.92
C ALA A 108 19.69 22.14 -13.41
N THR A 109 19.87 23.34 -12.86
CA THR A 109 19.58 23.62 -11.45
C THR A 109 18.08 23.60 -11.13
N ASN A 110 17.23 23.61 -12.17
CA ASN A 110 15.77 23.50 -12.08
C ASN A 110 15.25 22.09 -12.36
N VAL A 111 16.14 21.09 -12.49
CA VAL A 111 15.77 19.70 -12.73
C VAL A 111 15.70 18.95 -11.40
N PHE A 112 14.55 18.31 -11.13
CA PHE A 112 14.34 17.50 -9.94
C PHE A 112 13.76 16.13 -10.33
N THR A 113 14.02 15.12 -9.50
CA THR A 113 13.49 13.77 -9.70
C THR A 113 11.98 13.74 -9.46
N ALA A 114 11.30 12.77 -10.07
CA ALA A 114 9.91 12.47 -9.70
C ALA A 114 9.87 12.04 -8.23
N MET A 115 9.01 12.68 -7.43
CA MET A 115 8.84 12.34 -6.03
C MET A 115 8.27 10.92 -5.89
N PRO A 116 8.96 10.02 -5.17
CA PRO A 116 8.44 8.68 -4.92
C PRO A 116 7.30 8.72 -3.89
N ASP A 117 6.58 7.61 -3.79
CA ASP A 117 5.79 7.33 -2.60
C ASP A 117 6.62 6.56 -1.58
N TYR A 118 6.23 6.68 -0.32
CA TYR A 118 6.84 5.97 0.79
C TYR A 118 5.79 5.16 1.55
N VAL A 119 6.21 3.99 2.02
CA VAL A 119 5.46 3.23 3.01
C VAL A 119 6.27 3.22 4.31
N LEU A 120 5.76 3.89 5.32
CA LEU A 120 6.34 3.93 6.65
C LEU A 120 5.73 2.80 7.48
N ILE A 121 6.58 1.97 8.06
CA ILE A 121 6.15 0.83 8.88
C ILE A 121 6.44 1.15 10.35
N PHE A 122 5.39 1.16 11.15
CA PHE A 122 5.45 1.38 12.57
C PHE A 122 4.97 0.15 13.34
N LYS A 123 5.55 -0.10 14.50
CA LYS A 123 5.13 -1.16 15.41
C LYS A 123 4.69 -0.53 16.73
N LYS A 124 3.51 -0.93 17.23
CA LYS A 124 3.09 -0.58 18.57
C LYS A 124 3.90 -1.37 19.59
N ASP A 125 4.31 -0.73 20.67
CA ASP A 125 4.98 -1.39 21.80
C ASP A 125 4.11 -2.48 22.41
N GLY A 126 4.78 -3.43 23.06
CA GLY A 126 4.18 -4.56 23.75
C GLY A 126 4.42 -5.89 23.04
N GLU A 127 4.04 -6.95 23.70
CA GLU A 127 4.17 -8.32 23.20
C GLU A 127 3.06 -8.66 22.21
N ASN A 128 3.43 -9.35 21.13
CA ASN A 128 2.47 -9.84 20.15
C ASN A 128 1.97 -11.23 20.61
N GLU A 129 0.80 -11.28 21.19
CA GLU A 129 0.18 -12.52 21.69
C GLU A 129 -0.13 -13.52 20.57
N ALA A 130 -0.32 -13.04 19.34
CA ALA A 130 -0.60 -13.87 18.17
C ALA A 130 0.44 -13.57 17.06
N PRO A 131 1.58 -14.26 17.05
CA PRO A 131 2.58 -14.08 15.99
C PRO A 131 1.99 -14.24 14.59
N VAL A 132 2.45 -13.41 13.66
CA VAL A 132 2.11 -13.57 12.25
C VAL A 132 3.04 -14.63 11.68
N THR A 133 2.45 -15.73 11.22
CA THR A 133 3.19 -16.89 10.72
C THR A 133 2.82 -17.21 9.28
N HIS A 134 3.78 -17.72 8.54
CA HIS A 134 3.60 -18.14 7.14
C HIS A 134 3.96 -19.63 7.00
N GLU A 135 3.09 -20.49 7.49
CA GLU A 135 3.25 -21.94 7.30
C GLU A 135 3.25 -22.25 5.81
N GLY A 136 4.27 -23.00 5.36
CA GLY A 136 4.50 -23.27 3.93
C GLY A 136 5.04 -22.07 3.12
N GLY A 137 5.36 -20.93 3.78
CA GLY A 137 5.99 -19.76 3.19
C GLY A 137 5.05 -18.89 2.32
N LEU A 138 5.63 -17.90 1.66
CA LEU A 138 4.93 -17.01 0.73
C LEU A 138 4.66 -17.74 -0.59
N LYS A 139 3.42 -17.69 -1.08
CA LYS A 139 2.94 -18.43 -2.25
C LYS A 139 2.55 -17.53 -3.43
N GLU A 140 2.12 -16.31 -3.14
CA GLU A 140 1.65 -15.35 -4.12
C GLU A 140 2.60 -14.15 -4.21
N TYR A 141 2.82 -13.70 -5.43
CA TYR A 141 3.63 -12.53 -5.71
C TYR A 141 2.75 -11.40 -6.25
N PHE A 142 2.76 -10.29 -5.54
CA PHE A 142 2.05 -9.08 -5.89
C PHE A 142 3.03 -8.07 -6.48
N GLY A 143 3.04 -7.91 -7.78
CA GLY A 143 3.95 -7.05 -8.49
C GLY A 143 4.09 -7.41 -9.96
N GLU A 144 4.91 -6.65 -10.66
CA GLU A 144 5.19 -6.87 -12.07
C GLU A 144 6.15 -8.05 -12.27
N LEU A 145 5.83 -8.91 -13.22
CA LEU A 145 6.68 -10.02 -13.66
C LEU A 145 7.31 -9.66 -15.03
N PRO A 146 8.51 -10.14 -15.35
CA PRO A 146 9.32 -11.11 -14.60
C PRO A 146 10.00 -10.49 -13.37
N LEU A 147 10.20 -11.30 -12.34
CA LEU A 147 11.03 -10.92 -11.19
C LEU A 147 12.46 -10.66 -11.68
N LEU A 148 13.11 -9.66 -11.11
CA LEU A 148 14.52 -9.42 -11.38
C LEU A 148 15.36 -10.63 -10.94
N PRO A 149 16.46 -10.93 -11.66
CA PRO A 149 17.36 -11.99 -11.26
C PRO A 149 17.87 -11.75 -9.84
N PHE A 150 17.99 -12.79 -9.05
CA PHE A 150 18.54 -12.70 -7.71
C PHE A 150 19.46 -13.88 -7.43
N GLN A 151 20.55 -13.62 -6.70
CA GLN A 151 21.43 -14.67 -6.22
C GLN A 151 20.86 -15.31 -4.94
N MET A 152 20.75 -16.62 -4.92
CA MET A 152 20.54 -17.41 -3.70
C MET A 152 21.87 -18.06 -3.32
N LYS A 153 22.52 -17.55 -2.28
CA LYS A 153 23.75 -18.15 -1.76
C LYS A 153 23.44 -19.57 -1.26
N GLY A 154 24.14 -20.57 -1.81
CA GLY A 154 23.95 -21.99 -1.47
C GLY A 154 23.10 -22.82 -2.45
N VAL A 155 22.61 -22.21 -3.52
CA VAL A 155 22.11 -22.89 -4.72
C VAL A 155 23.28 -22.93 -5.73
N ASN A 156 23.44 -24.02 -6.49
CA ASN A 156 24.55 -24.21 -7.43
C ASN A 156 24.82 -22.92 -8.23
N ASP A 157 26.10 -22.54 -8.36
CA ASP A 157 26.54 -21.27 -8.94
C ASP A 157 26.03 -21.00 -10.36
N ASP A 158 25.62 -22.01 -11.10
CA ASP A 158 25.04 -21.91 -12.44
C ASP A 158 23.53 -21.52 -12.44
N ASP A 159 22.83 -21.65 -11.28
CA ASP A 159 21.40 -21.34 -11.13
C ASP A 159 21.14 -19.94 -10.55
N ASP A 160 22.16 -19.14 -10.33
CA ASP A 160 22.12 -17.93 -9.50
C ASP A 160 21.37 -16.74 -10.13
N PHE A 161 21.12 -16.77 -11.44
CA PHE A 161 20.44 -15.70 -12.16
C PHE A 161 19.25 -16.25 -12.96
N VAL A 162 18.05 -16.27 -12.34
CA VAL A 162 16.83 -16.66 -13.03
C VAL A 162 15.93 -15.45 -13.24
N THR A 163 15.89 -14.93 -14.47
CA THR A 163 14.81 -14.05 -14.91
C THR A 163 13.58 -14.92 -15.15
N LEU A 164 12.60 -14.86 -14.25
CA LEU A 164 11.40 -15.67 -14.38
C LEU A 164 10.43 -15.06 -15.38
N SER A 165 10.10 -15.85 -16.42
CA SER A 165 8.91 -15.59 -17.22
C SER A 165 7.64 -15.90 -16.38
N ARG A 166 6.49 -15.35 -16.80
CA ARG A 166 5.19 -15.68 -16.17
C ARG A 166 4.92 -17.18 -16.12
N ASN A 167 5.31 -17.91 -17.17
CA ASN A 167 5.14 -19.36 -17.22
C ASN A 167 6.04 -20.08 -16.19
N ALA A 168 7.32 -19.69 -16.13
CA ALA A 168 8.26 -20.26 -15.15
C ALA A 168 7.80 -19.97 -13.71
N PHE A 169 7.31 -18.76 -13.42
CA PHE A 169 6.75 -18.43 -12.12
C PHE A 169 5.52 -19.29 -11.80
N SER A 170 4.59 -19.45 -12.74
CA SER A 170 3.41 -20.30 -12.55
C SER A 170 3.78 -21.77 -12.28
N GLN A 171 4.83 -22.29 -12.93
CA GLN A 171 5.32 -23.65 -12.66
C GLN A 171 5.92 -23.77 -11.25
N LEU A 172 6.73 -22.77 -10.82
CA LEU A 172 7.24 -22.74 -9.46
C LEU A 172 6.11 -22.64 -8.44
N GLN A 173 5.13 -21.79 -8.69
CA GLN A 173 3.98 -21.62 -7.81
C GLN A 173 3.21 -22.92 -7.65
N LYS A 174 2.93 -23.64 -8.74
CA LYS A 174 2.31 -24.97 -8.69
C LYS A 174 3.14 -25.97 -7.88
N LYS A 175 4.46 -26.00 -8.09
CA LYS A 175 5.39 -26.91 -7.40
C LYS A 175 5.42 -26.67 -5.89
N TYR A 176 5.39 -25.42 -5.44
CA TYR A 176 5.56 -25.05 -4.04
C TYR A 176 4.26 -24.64 -3.33
N TRP A 177 3.10 -24.75 -3.99
CA TRP A 177 1.80 -24.32 -3.42
C TRP A 177 1.45 -25.03 -2.11
N ASN A 178 1.66 -26.36 -2.09
CA ASN A 178 1.44 -27.21 -0.91
C ASN A 178 2.76 -27.78 -0.40
N PHE A 179 3.79 -26.93 -0.32
CA PHE A 179 5.10 -27.37 0.13
C PHE A 179 5.09 -27.63 1.65
N GLU A 180 5.45 -28.85 2.04
CA GLU A 180 5.49 -29.35 3.44
C GLU A 180 6.92 -29.68 3.92
N GLY A 181 7.94 -29.39 3.10
CA GLY A 181 9.34 -29.64 3.43
C GLY A 181 9.98 -28.58 4.34
N ASP A 182 11.27 -28.70 4.58
CA ASP A 182 12.05 -27.69 5.30
C ASP A 182 11.89 -26.31 4.59
N HIS A 183 11.51 -25.29 5.35
CA HIS A 183 11.32 -23.94 4.83
C HIS A 183 12.55 -23.42 4.05
N LYS A 184 13.76 -23.89 4.37
CA LYS A 184 15.01 -23.54 3.67
C LYS A 184 15.00 -24.01 2.21
N GLU A 185 14.24 -25.04 1.88
CA GLU A 185 14.12 -25.59 0.53
C GLU A 185 12.99 -24.96 -0.29
N ASN A 186 12.15 -24.13 0.32
CA ASN A 186 11.07 -23.43 -0.37
C ASN A 186 11.59 -22.26 -1.22
N LYS A 187 12.14 -22.57 -2.39
CA LYS A 187 12.75 -21.58 -3.29
C LYS A 187 11.78 -20.45 -3.68
N LEU A 188 10.51 -20.75 -3.88
CA LEU A 188 9.50 -19.75 -4.23
C LEU A 188 9.32 -18.73 -3.10
N SER A 189 9.14 -19.22 -1.87
CA SER A 189 8.96 -18.34 -0.70
C SER A 189 10.19 -17.47 -0.47
N HIS A 190 11.40 -18.02 -0.56
CA HIS A 190 12.63 -17.27 -0.43
C HIS A 190 12.76 -16.18 -1.50
N MET A 191 12.39 -16.47 -2.75
CA MET A 191 12.42 -15.51 -3.85
C MET A 191 11.47 -14.34 -3.59
N ILE A 192 10.21 -14.64 -3.22
CA ILE A 192 9.19 -13.63 -2.91
C ILE A 192 9.64 -12.80 -1.70
N PHE A 193 10.08 -13.46 -0.63
CA PHE A 193 10.57 -12.80 0.59
C PHE A 193 11.69 -11.82 0.30
N ARG A 194 12.72 -12.21 -0.43
CA ARG A 194 13.84 -11.33 -0.78
C ARG A 194 13.36 -10.10 -1.56
N ARG A 195 12.39 -10.28 -2.44
CA ARG A 195 11.82 -9.16 -3.21
C ARG A 195 11.03 -8.21 -2.33
N TYR A 196 10.23 -8.74 -1.39
CA TYR A 196 9.43 -7.91 -0.47
C TYR A 196 10.28 -7.23 0.61
N MET A 197 11.45 -7.80 0.95
CA MET A 197 12.39 -7.21 1.91
C MET A 197 13.31 -6.16 1.28
N ASN A 198 13.22 -5.91 -0.01
CA ASN A 198 13.93 -4.78 -0.62
C ASN A 198 13.32 -3.46 -0.10
N SER A 199 14.18 -2.50 0.21
CA SER A 199 13.76 -1.16 0.63
C SER A 199 13.18 -0.30 -0.50
N VAL A 200 13.31 -0.75 -1.75
CA VAL A 200 12.74 -0.14 -2.95
C VAL A 200 11.83 -1.15 -3.63
N TRP A 201 10.56 -0.82 -3.74
CA TRP A 201 9.56 -1.61 -4.47
C TRP A 201 9.33 -0.99 -5.85
N ASP A 202 10.23 -1.30 -6.78
CA ASP A 202 10.24 -0.78 -8.16
C ASP A 202 9.38 -1.60 -9.14
N ASP A 203 8.71 -2.63 -8.64
CA ASP A 203 7.91 -3.58 -9.37
C ASP A 203 6.40 -3.48 -9.07
N ILE A 204 5.96 -2.39 -8.48
CA ILE A 204 4.55 -2.11 -8.24
C ILE A 204 3.84 -1.76 -9.55
N ARG A 205 2.77 -2.46 -9.87
CA ARG A 205 1.94 -2.18 -11.06
C ARG A 205 1.10 -0.93 -10.81
N ILE A 206 1.41 0.13 -11.53
CA ILE A 206 0.77 1.46 -11.35
C ILE A 206 -0.72 1.41 -11.67
N ASP A 207 -1.12 0.58 -12.60
CA ASP A 207 -2.49 0.42 -13.10
C ASP A 207 -3.31 -0.64 -12.34
N ASN A 208 -2.69 -1.36 -11.41
CA ASN A 208 -3.39 -2.31 -10.55
C ASN A 208 -4.12 -1.59 -9.40
N VAL A 209 -5.19 -0.91 -9.74
CA VAL A 209 -6.04 -0.12 -8.83
C VAL A 209 -7.50 -0.49 -9.01
N LEU A 210 -8.33 -0.22 -8.00
CA LEU A 210 -9.77 -0.40 -8.10
C LEU A 210 -10.43 0.63 -9.04
N PRO A 211 -11.59 0.31 -9.63
CA PRO A 211 -12.43 1.28 -10.31
C PRO A 211 -12.75 2.46 -9.36
N PHE A 212 -12.61 3.68 -9.86
CA PHE A 212 -12.79 4.89 -9.04
C PHE A 212 -13.50 6.04 -9.78
N ARG A 213 -13.70 5.92 -11.08
CA ARG A 213 -14.22 7.02 -11.91
C ARG A 213 -15.66 7.38 -11.55
N ASP A 214 -16.49 6.38 -11.25
CA ASP A 214 -17.90 6.59 -10.93
C ASP A 214 -18.12 7.17 -9.52
N GLY A 215 -17.08 7.11 -8.66
CA GLY A 215 -17.07 7.75 -7.34
C GLY A 215 -16.65 9.21 -7.35
N LYS A 216 -16.19 9.75 -8.49
CA LYS A 216 -15.80 11.15 -8.61
C LYS A 216 -17.02 12.04 -8.86
N ASP A 217 -17.07 13.14 -8.12
CA ASP A 217 -18.00 14.24 -8.38
C ASP A 217 -17.37 15.20 -9.41
N GLU A 218 -18.20 16.08 -10.02
CA GLU A 218 -17.74 17.01 -11.07
C GLU A 218 -16.65 17.99 -10.59
N ASP A 219 -16.69 18.35 -9.31
CA ASP A 219 -15.74 19.26 -8.64
C ASP A 219 -14.50 18.57 -8.08
N ASP A 220 -14.38 17.23 -8.26
CA ASP A 220 -13.26 16.48 -7.71
C ASP A 220 -11.95 16.76 -8.45
N GLU A 221 -10.88 16.81 -7.67
CA GLU A 221 -9.52 16.87 -8.19
C GLU A 221 -9.25 15.75 -9.20
N LYS A 222 -8.77 16.15 -10.39
CA LYS A 222 -8.48 15.21 -11.49
C LYS A 222 -7.40 14.17 -11.15
N HIS A 223 -6.62 14.43 -10.09
CA HIS A 223 -5.43 13.66 -9.75
C HIS A 223 -5.61 12.67 -8.61
N VAL A 224 -6.82 12.54 -8.06
CA VAL A 224 -7.09 11.53 -7.02
C VAL A 224 -7.10 10.14 -7.64
N HIS A 225 -6.17 9.30 -7.22
CA HIS A 225 -6.07 7.90 -7.62
C HIS A 225 -6.06 7.00 -6.39
N PRO A 226 -6.72 5.84 -6.46
CA PRO A 226 -6.60 4.82 -5.43
C PRO A 226 -5.16 4.34 -5.28
N LEU A 227 -4.81 3.87 -4.08
CA LEU A 227 -3.54 3.19 -3.84
C LEU A 227 -3.49 1.87 -4.63
N GLN A 228 -2.31 1.55 -5.16
CA GLN A 228 -2.07 0.30 -5.88
C GLN A 228 -2.31 -0.90 -4.97
N LEU A 229 -3.07 -1.87 -5.48
CA LEU A 229 -3.40 -3.09 -4.74
C LEU A 229 -2.14 -3.89 -4.38
N ASP A 230 -1.12 -3.90 -5.24
CA ASP A 230 0.14 -4.59 -4.96
C ASP A 230 0.80 -4.14 -3.66
N VAL A 231 0.78 -2.84 -3.35
CA VAL A 231 1.33 -2.29 -2.10
C VAL A 231 0.54 -2.82 -0.90
N ILE A 232 -0.79 -2.76 -0.98
CA ILE A 232 -1.67 -3.19 0.11
C ILE A 232 -1.58 -4.71 0.30
N ASP A 233 -1.63 -5.48 -0.78
CA ASP A 233 -1.56 -6.94 -0.75
C ASP A 233 -0.27 -7.43 -0.08
N ARG A 234 0.89 -6.83 -0.42
CA ARG A 234 2.17 -7.12 0.26
C ARG A 234 2.11 -6.85 1.75
N LEU A 235 1.60 -5.69 2.16
CA LEU A 235 1.50 -5.32 3.57
C LEU A 235 0.56 -6.25 4.33
N VAL A 236 -0.59 -6.57 3.75
CA VAL A 236 -1.58 -7.49 4.34
C VAL A 236 -0.97 -8.88 4.53
N VAL A 237 -0.35 -9.42 3.49
CA VAL A 237 0.27 -10.75 3.56
C VAL A 237 1.42 -10.76 4.57
N LEU A 238 2.31 -9.76 4.57
CA LEU A 238 3.47 -9.74 5.47
C LEU A 238 3.11 -9.59 6.94
N TYR A 239 2.04 -8.84 7.26
CA TYR A 239 1.82 -8.36 8.63
C TYR A 239 0.51 -8.81 9.27
N THR A 240 -0.24 -9.71 8.62
CA THR A 240 -1.50 -10.24 9.17
C THR A 240 -1.66 -11.73 8.94
N ASN A 241 -2.29 -12.42 9.91
CA ASN A 241 -2.77 -13.79 9.72
C ASN A 241 -4.14 -13.81 9.00
N PRO A 242 -4.50 -14.91 8.30
CA PRO A 242 -5.87 -15.11 7.83
C PRO A 242 -6.90 -14.94 8.96
N GLY A 243 -8.04 -14.33 8.66
CA GLY A 243 -9.11 -14.07 9.63
C GLY A 243 -8.89 -12.86 10.56
N GLU A 244 -7.70 -12.24 10.58
CA GLU A 244 -7.45 -11.01 11.34
C GLU A 244 -8.11 -9.80 10.70
N THR A 245 -8.28 -8.72 11.49
CA THR A 245 -8.94 -7.49 11.04
C THR A 245 -7.92 -6.42 10.68
N VAL A 246 -8.06 -5.84 9.50
CA VAL A 246 -7.35 -4.64 9.04
C VAL A 246 -8.27 -3.43 9.18
N LEU A 247 -7.77 -2.34 9.74
CA LEU A 247 -8.48 -1.07 9.88
C LEU A 247 -7.83 -0.01 9.00
N THR A 248 -8.64 0.68 8.19
CA THR A 248 -8.23 1.89 7.49
C THR A 248 -9.14 3.08 7.87
N PRO A 249 -8.58 4.20 8.34
CA PRO A 249 -9.34 5.41 8.61
C PRO A 249 -9.59 6.27 7.35
N PHE A 250 -9.04 5.88 6.20
CA PHE A 250 -9.11 6.60 4.93
C PHE A 250 -9.40 5.62 3.80
N MET A 251 -10.60 5.02 3.82
CA MET A 251 -10.94 3.93 2.91
C MET A 251 -10.98 4.35 1.44
N GLY A 252 -11.33 5.60 1.13
CA GLY A 252 -11.51 6.05 -0.24
C GLY A 252 -12.52 5.17 -1.00
N VAL A 253 -12.13 4.71 -2.19
CA VAL A 253 -12.94 3.79 -3.00
C VAL A 253 -12.77 2.32 -2.60
N GLY A 254 -12.12 2.05 -1.47
CA GLY A 254 -12.12 0.74 -0.81
C GLY A 254 -10.91 -0.14 -1.04
N SER A 255 -9.79 0.34 -1.56
CA SER A 255 -8.61 -0.50 -1.83
C SER A 255 -8.11 -1.22 -0.59
N GLU A 256 -8.05 -0.51 0.57
CA GLU A 256 -7.56 -1.03 1.85
C GLU A 256 -8.59 -1.92 2.59
N VAL A 257 -9.80 -2.07 2.08
CA VAL A 257 -10.77 -3.07 2.53
C VAL A 257 -10.90 -4.23 1.54
N TYR A 258 -10.80 -3.94 0.25
CA TYR A 258 -10.84 -4.93 -0.82
C TYR A 258 -9.68 -5.95 -0.70
N SER A 259 -8.44 -5.48 -0.61
CA SER A 259 -7.26 -6.34 -0.52
C SER A 259 -7.30 -7.28 0.68
N PRO A 260 -7.50 -6.82 1.92
CA PRO A 260 -7.59 -7.72 3.07
C PRO A 260 -8.69 -8.77 2.91
N VAL A 261 -9.89 -8.38 2.48
CA VAL A 261 -11.00 -9.33 2.32
C VAL A 261 -10.71 -10.35 1.22
N SER A 262 -10.15 -9.91 0.08
CA SER A 262 -9.76 -10.83 -1.01
C SER A 262 -8.64 -11.80 -0.62
N LEU A 263 -7.88 -11.48 0.43
CA LEU A 263 -6.83 -12.33 1.01
C LEU A 263 -7.28 -13.10 2.26
N GLY A 264 -8.59 -13.17 2.52
CA GLY A 264 -9.14 -13.93 3.64
C GLY A 264 -8.98 -13.29 5.01
N ARG A 265 -8.84 -11.96 5.07
CA ARG A 265 -8.87 -11.17 6.31
C ARG A 265 -10.22 -10.46 6.44
N LYS A 266 -10.50 -9.92 7.61
CA LYS A 266 -11.60 -8.98 7.83
C LYS A 266 -11.09 -7.55 7.61
N ALA A 267 -11.99 -6.62 7.28
CA ALA A 267 -11.63 -5.22 7.13
C ALA A 267 -12.67 -4.31 7.74
N ILE A 268 -12.21 -3.17 8.26
CA ILE A 268 -13.02 -2.05 8.70
C ILE A 268 -12.48 -0.81 7.99
N GLY A 269 -13.34 -0.10 7.27
CA GLY A 269 -12.99 1.14 6.58
C GLY A 269 -13.86 2.30 7.02
N VAL A 270 -13.26 3.49 7.12
CA VAL A 270 -13.97 4.75 7.38
C VAL A 270 -13.76 5.65 6.16
N GLU A 271 -14.86 6.25 5.68
CA GLU A 271 -14.85 7.20 4.57
C GLU A 271 -15.86 8.32 4.82
N LEU A 272 -15.41 9.57 4.69
CA LEU A 272 -16.24 10.75 4.90
C LEU A 272 -17.07 11.12 3.67
N LYS A 273 -16.53 10.86 2.47
CA LYS A 273 -17.17 11.26 1.23
C LYS A 273 -18.19 10.21 0.78
N PRO A 274 -19.50 10.54 0.72
CA PRO A 274 -20.54 9.56 0.40
C PRO A 274 -20.38 8.91 -0.96
N SER A 275 -19.91 9.63 -1.99
CA SER A 275 -19.69 9.08 -3.33
C SER A 275 -18.58 8.04 -3.33
N TYR A 276 -17.47 8.27 -2.58
CA TYR A 276 -16.39 7.30 -2.44
C TYR A 276 -16.83 6.08 -1.63
N PHE A 277 -17.59 6.28 -0.57
CA PHE A 277 -18.15 5.19 0.22
C PHE A 277 -19.06 4.29 -0.64
N LYS A 278 -19.95 4.90 -1.46
CA LYS A 278 -20.79 4.15 -2.41
C LYS A 278 -19.95 3.37 -3.41
N GLN A 279 -18.90 3.99 -3.97
CA GLN A 279 -17.99 3.30 -4.88
C GLN A 279 -17.25 2.14 -4.19
N ALA A 280 -16.86 2.30 -2.92
CA ALA A 280 -16.22 1.23 -2.15
C ALA A 280 -17.17 0.02 -2.00
N ILE A 281 -18.45 0.23 -1.74
CA ILE A 281 -19.44 -0.87 -1.69
C ILE A 281 -19.53 -1.59 -3.03
N GLU A 282 -19.59 -0.85 -4.15
CA GLU A 282 -19.60 -1.48 -5.48
C GLU A 282 -18.32 -2.28 -5.75
N ASN A 283 -17.16 -1.75 -5.35
CA ASN A 283 -15.89 -2.44 -5.49
C ASN A 283 -15.83 -3.70 -4.62
N MET A 284 -16.48 -3.74 -3.45
CA MET A 284 -16.55 -4.93 -2.62
C MET A 284 -17.35 -6.07 -3.27
N LYS A 285 -18.29 -5.77 -4.17
CA LYS A 285 -19.00 -6.81 -4.96
C LYS A 285 -18.04 -7.58 -5.87
N LEU A 286 -16.95 -6.95 -6.33
CA LEU A 286 -15.91 -7.62 -7.14
C LEU A 286 -15.20 -8.72 -6.35
N VAL A 287 -15.03 -8.58 -5.03
CA VAL A 287 -14.49 -9.63 -4.17
C VAL A 287 -15.43 -10.82 -4.18
N TYR A 288 -16.71 -10.59 -3.98
CA TYR A 288 -17.72 -11.63 -3.96
C TYR A 288 -17.77 -12.41 -5.28
N GLU A 289 -17.76 -11.72 -6.42
CA GLU A 289 -17.74 -12.37 -7.75
C GLU A 289 -16.47 -13.20 -7.97
N ARG A 290 -15.31 -12.74 -7.47
CA ARG A 290 -14.05 -13.50 -7.51
C ARG A 290 -14.14 -14.83 -6.76
N PHE A 291 -14.89 -14.88 -5.66
CA PHE A 291 -15.03 -16.07 -4.82
C PHE A 291 -16.22 -16.97 -5.21
N LYS A 292 -17.16 -16.50 -6.02
CA LYS A 292 -18.36 -17.23 -6.45
C LYS A 292 -18.07 -18.59 -7.13
N GLY A 293 -16.85 -18.80 -7.58
CA GLY A 293 -16.36 -20.05 -8.19
C GLY A 293 -15.46 -20.90 -7.30
N THR A 294 -15.20 -20.51 -6.05
CA THR A 294 -14.27 -21.19 -5.15
C THR A 294 -14.98 -21.63 -3.87
N LYS A 295 -14.52 -22.74 -3.26
CA LYS A 295 -15.09 -23.29 -2.00
C LYS A 295 -15.00 -22.35 -0.77
N GLN A 296 -14.49 -21.13 -0.93
CA GLN A 296 -14.41 -20.10 0.13
C GLN A 296 -15.72 -19.32 0.34
N ILE A 297 -16.80 -19.67 -0.36
CA ILE A 297 -18.13 -19.03 -0.27
C ILE A 297 -18.71 -19.08 1.14
N ALA A 298 -18.35 -20.07 1.97
CA ALA A 298 -18.90 -20.22 3.33
C ALA A 298 -18.64 -19.03 4.29
N LEU A 299 -17.74 -18.11 3.96
CA LEU A 299 -17.47 -16.89 4.75
C LEU A 299 -18.43 -15.73 4.41
N PHE A 300 -19.18 -15.82 3.31
CA PHE A 300 -20.04 -14.76 2.78
C PHE A 300 -21.53 -15.15 2.74
N GLU A 301 -21.91 -16.36 3.17
CA GLU A 301 -23.30 -16.82 3.18
C GLU A 301 -24.14 -16.21 4.33
N ASP A 302 -23.53 -15.41 5.20
CA ASP A 302 -24.28 -14.64 6.19
C ASP A 302 -24.79 -13.36 5.54
N GLU A 303 -26.04 -13.37 5.05
CA GLU A 303 -26.69 -12.24 4.36
C GLU A 303 -26.79 -10.95 5.21
N ASN A 304 -26.39 -10.99 6.47
CA ASN A 304 -26.47 -9.87 7.42
C ASN A 304 -25.31 -8.87 7.37
N TRP A 305 -24.31 -9.07 6.52
CA TRP A 305 -23.18 -8.13 6.46
C TRP A 305 -23.44 -6.89 5.58
N MET A 306 -24.57 -6.86 4.83
CA MET A 306 -24.97 -5.73 3.99
C MET A 306 -26.10 -4.88 4.58
N SER A 307 -26.58 -5.17 5.81
CA SER A 307 -27.62 -4.40 6.50
C SER A 307 -27.09 -3.32 7.43
#